data_0a1176ffb42faade681557fbc670360a
#
_entry.id   0a1176ffb42faade681557fbc670360a
#
_cell.length_a   1.000
_cell.length_b   1.000
_cell.length_c   1.000
_cell.angle_alpha   90.00
_cell.angle_beta   90.00
_cell.angle_gamma   90.00
#
_symmetry.space_group_name_H-M   'P 1'
#
loop_
_entity.id
_entity.type
_entity.pdbx_description
1 polymer ?
#
loop_
_entity_poly.entity_id
_entity_poly.type
_entity_poly.pdbx_seq_one_letter_code
_entity_poly.pdbx_strand_id
1 'polypeptide(L)'
;GNISVVGANEWVSESQVLDIAGQQAGKSILLVSNNDVEKKIKEIPGVTSAQSKKKLPDSLEVTIKAQKPAAMLKTGEDSMTAVDSKGRILNSVSGASVEGIPVIEVKDVETSLSNRSIKEALKILSSLPESMRNSITKVTAETQDSITTEINGGDRVIVWGDSSGLKLKKAVVDKIINDPNVIGDKHNVDVSAPLRPIIK
;
A
#
# COMPACT_ATOMS: atom_id res chain seq x y z
N GLY A 1 -4.59 25.14 23.44
CA GLY A 1 -3.30 24.66 22.98
C GLY A 1 -3.28 24.41 21.49
N ASN A 2 -2.10 24.50 20.89
CA ASN A 2 -1.92 24.36 19.47
C ASN A 2 -1.34 22.98 19.14
N ILE A 3 -1.91 22.34 18.14
CA ILE A 3 -1.40 21.07 17.62
C ILE A 3 -0.92 21.32 16.19
N SER A 4 0.34 20.94 15.89
CA SER A 4 0.90 21.00 14.55
C SER A 4 1.17 19.60 14.05
N VAL A 5 1.02 19.40 12.72
CA VAL A 5 1.20 18.11 12.08
C VAL A 5 2.24 18.24 10.96
N VAL A 6 3.21 17.34 10.96
CA VAL A 6 4.24 17.23 9.93
C VAL A 6 4.15 15.85 9.29
N GLY A 7 4.26 15.77 7.97
CA GLY A 7 4.28 14.52 7.23
C GLY A 7 2.97 14.11 6.57
N ALA A 8 1.92 14.94 6.66
CA ALA A 8 0.67 14.71 5.92
C ALA A 8 0.94 14.72 4.41
N ASN A 9 0.14 13.95 3.67
CA ASN A 9 0.22 13.88 2.22
C ASN A 9 -1.19 13.85 1.60
N GLU A 10 -1.28 13.57 0.32
CA GLU A 10 -2.57 13.52 -0.39
C GLU A 10 -3.46 12.33 0.03
N TRP A 11 -2.93 11.38 0.79
CA TRP A 11 -3.65 10.17 1.24
C TRP A 11 -3.98 10.18 2.73
N VAL A 12 -3.27 10.98 3.51
CA VAL A 12 -3.51 11.17 4.94
C VAL A 12 -3.48 12.66 5.19
N SER A 13 -4.65 13.26 5.39
CA SER A 13 -4.76 14.71 5.56
C SER A 13 -4.31 15.15 6.96
N GLU A 14 -3.82 16.37 7.03
CA GLU A 14 -3.53 17.03 8.31
C GLU A 14 -4.77 17.05 9.22
N SER A 15 -5.95 17.30 8.65
CA SER A 15 -7.21 17.34 9.36
C SER A 15 -7.53 16.01 10.07
N GLN A 16 -7.28 14.87 9.43
CA GLN A 16 -7.50 13.56 10.06
C GLN A 16 -6.63 13.39 11.30
N VAL A 17 -5.37 13.80 11.22
CA VAL A 17 -4.44 13.71 12.34
C VAL A 17 -4.81 14.68 13.45
N LEU A 18 -5.19 15.91 13.10
CA LEU A 18 -5.63 16.93 14.07
C LEU A 18 -6.86 16.48 14.83
N ASP A 19 -7.83 15.87 14.16
CA ASP A 19 -9.05 15.38 14.83
C ASP A 19 -8.71 14.32 15.88
N ILE A 20 -7.88 13.37 15.55
CA ILE A 20 -7.46 12.31 16.47
C ILE A 20 -6.62 12.87 17.62
N ALA A 21 -5.63 13.71 17.33
CA ALA A 21 -4.76 14.30 18.33
C ALA A 21 -5.55 15.22 19.26
N GLY A 22 -6.48 15.98 18.73
CA GLY A 22 -7.35 16.86 19.50
C GLY A 22 -8.26 16.11 20.48
N GLN A 23 -8.82 14.99 20.05
CA GLN A 23 -9.64 14.13 20.91
C GLN A 23 -8.82 13.53 22.06
N GLN A 24 -7.60 13.10 21.78
CA GLN A 24 -6.71 12.51 22.79
C GLN A 24 -6.15 13.58 23.74
N ALA A 25 -5.86 14.76 23.23
CA ALA A 25 -5.31 15.87 24.02
C ALA A 25 -6.34 16.42 25.01
N GLY A 26 -7.63 16.36 24.66
CA GLY A 26 -8.68 16.96 25.48
C GLY A 26 -8.41 18.45 25.70
N LYS A 27 -8.46 18.89 26.97
CA LYS A 27 -8.32 20.31 27.34
C LYS A 27 -6.90 20.71 27.73
N SER A 28 -6.00 19.77 27.97
CA SER A 28 -4.64 20.08 28.45
C SER A 28 -3.58 19.19 27.81
N ILE A 29 -2.65 19.85 27.13
CA ILE A 29 -1.48 19.18 26.53
C ILE A 29 -0.60 18.55 27.62
N LEU A 30 -0.53 19.14 28.79
CA LEU A 30 0.30 18.62 29.87
C LEU A 30 -0.14 17.24 30.36
N LEU A 31 -1.45 16.94 30.25
CA LEU A 31 -2.03 15.68 30.69
C LEU A 31 -2.08 14.61 29.58
N VAL A 32 -1.68 14.96 28.38
CA VAL A 32 -1.70 14.03 27.24
C VAL A 32 -0.64 12.96 27.39
N SER A 33 -1.03 11.72 27.16
CA SER A 33 -0.08 10.61 26.98
C SER A 33 0.39 10.56 25.53
N ASN A 34 1.69 10.79 25.30
CA ASN A 34 2.27 10.70 23.98
C ASN A 34 2.05 9.32 23.33
N ASN A 35 2.21 8.26 24.12
CA ASN A 35 1.99 6.90 23.63
C ASN A 35 0.55 6.68 23.16
N ASP A 36 -0.43 7.19 23.89
CA ASP A 36 -1.84 7.03 23.53
C ASP A 36 -2.17 7.81 22.25
N VAL A 37 -1.67 9.03 22.13
CA VAL A 37 -1.84 9.84 20.90
C VAL A 37 -1.22 9.14 19.69
N GLU A 38 0.02 8.71 19.83
CA GLU A 38 0.76 8.05 18.74
C GLU A 38 0.09 6.75 18.31
N LYS A 39 -0.39 5.96 19.29
CA LYS A 39 -1.11 4.71 19.02
C LYS A 39 -2.39 4.96 18.23
N LYS A 40 -3.17 5.96 18.64
CA LYS A 40 -4.42 6.32 17.95
C LYS A 40 -4.17 6.85 16.54
N ILE A 41 -3.16 7.66 16.36
CA ILE A 41 -2.81 8.19 15.05
C ILE A 41 -2.38 7.07 14.09
N LYS A 42 -1.66 6.06 14.59
CA LYS A 42 -1.27 4.90 13.78
C LYS A 42 -2.45 4.02 13.34
N GLU A 43 -3.61 4.17 13.96
CA GLU A 43 -4.84 3.50 13.50
C GLU A 43 -5.40 4.12 12.21
N ILE A 44 -4.97 5.33 11.84
CA ILE A 44 -5.39 5.96 10.59
C ILE A 44 -4.80 5.18 9.41
N PRO A 45 -5.63 4.71 8.45
CA PRO A 45 -5.12 4.01 7.28
C PRO A 45 -4.12 4.88 6.51
N GLY A 46 -2.99 4.28 6.13
CA GLY A 46 -1.90 4.97 5.44
C GLY A 46 -0.82 5.54 6.36
N VAL A 47 -1.05 5.63 7.66
CA VAL A 47 -0.03 6.06 8.62
C VAL A 47 0.80 4.85 9.05
N THR A 48 2.11 4.91 8.84
CA THR A 48 3.05 3.84 9.20
C THR A 48 3.83 4.14 10.47
N SER A 49 4.01 5.40 10.79
CA SER A 49 4.62 5.81 12.07
C SER A 49 4.06 7.14 12.54
N ALA A 50 4.03 7.31 13.86
CA ALA A 50 3.61 8.55 14.48
C ALA A 50 4.49 8.82 15.70
N GLN A 51 4.93 10.06 15.81
CA GLN A 51 5.68 10.54 16.96
C GLN A 51 5.07 11.86 17.41
N SER A 52 5.00 12.08 18.73
CA SER A 52 4.49 13.31 19.29
C SER A 52 5.50 13.92 20.23
N LYS A 53 5.57 15.24 20.23
CA LYS A 53 6.48 16.00 21.08
C LYS A 53 5.74 17.18 21.69
N LYS A 54 5.73 17.25 23.02
CA LYS A 54 5.16 18.38 23.71
C LYS A 54 6.12 19.57 23.61
N LYS A 55 5.57 20.72 23.26
CA LYS A 55 6.26 22.01 23.28
C LYS A 55 5.54 22.91 24.27
N LEU A 56 6.12 23.04 25.45
CA LEU A 56 5.50 23.82 26.52
C LEU A 56 5.40 25.30 26.14
N PRO A 57 4.37 26.01 26.63
CA PRO A 57 3.43 25.53 27.66
C PRO A 57 2.23 24.75 27.16
N ASP A 58 1.86 24.86 25.87
CA ASP A 58 0.53 24.45 25.43
C ASP A 58 0.48 23.84 24.03
N SER A 59 1.61 23.44 23.46
CA SER A 59 1.66 22.94 22.09
C SER A 59 2.07 21.48 22.03
N LEU A 60 1.60 20.79 20.99
CA LEU A 60 1.93 19.41 20.66
C LEU A 60 2.31 19.34 19.18
N GLU A 61 3.48 18.83 18.89
CA GLU A 61 3.90 18.57 17.51
C GLU A 61 3.77 17.09 17.21
N VAL A 62 3.04 16.75 16.16
CA VAL A 62 2.85 15.38 15.71
C VAL A 62 3.55 15.21 14.37
N THR A 63 4.45 14.24 14.29
CA THR A 63 5.14 13.87 13.05
C THR A 63 4.69 12.49 12.63
N ILE A 64 4.20 12.37 11.40
CA ILE A 64 3.76 11.10 10.85
C ILE A 64 4.57 10.73 9.61
N LYS A 65 4.59 9.43 9.32
CA LYS A 65 4.95 8.92 7.99
C LYS A 65 3.68 8.38 7.36
N ALA A 66 3.30 8.97 6.23
CA ALA A 66 2.15 8.56 5.46
C ALA A 66 2.63 7.88 4.17
N GLN A 67 2.16 6.67 3.93
CA GLN A 67 2.50 5.92 2.72
C GLN A 67 1.43 6.10 1.65
N LYS A 68 1.83 5.90 0.39
CA LYS A 68 0.89 5.74 -0.72
C LYS A 68 0.06 4.47 -0.50
N PRO A 69 -1.14 4.40 -1.08
CA PRO A 69 -1.93 3.16 -1.07
C PRO A 69 -1.12 1.97 -1.63
N ALA A 70 -1.38 0.79 -1.09
CA ALA A 70 -0.82 -0.44 -1.64
C ALA A 70 -1.45 -0.78 -3.00
N ALA A 71 -2.72 -0.45 -3.17
CA ALA A 71 -3.45 -0.68 -4.41
C ALA A 71 -4.69 0.22 -4.50
N MET A 72 -5.18 0.40 -5.73
CA MET A 72 -6.50 0.95 -6.01
C MET A 72 -7.42 -0.20 -6.38
N LEU A 73 -8.54 -0.32 -5.69
CA LEU A 73 -9.61 -1.26 -6.06
C LEU A 73 -10.54 -0.56 -7.03
N LYS A 74 -10.60 -1.05 -8.25
CA LYS A 74 -11.41 -0.47 -9.32
C LYS A 74 -12.71 -1.25 -9.50
N THR A 75 -13.82 -0.56 -9.34
CA THR A 75 -15.15 -1.08 -9.62
C THR A 75 -15.74 -0.32 -10.81
N GLY A 76 -16.06 -1.03 -11.89
CA GLY A 76 -16.53 -0.37 -13.11
C GLY A 76 -15.43 0.45 -13.78
N GLU A 77 -15.81 1.49 -14.51
CA GLU A 77 -14.87 2.29 -15.31
C GLU A 77 -14.29 3.49 -14.56
N ASP A 78 -15.05 4.08 -13.64
CA ASP A 78 -14.74 5.39 -13.06
C ASP A 78 -14.54 5.39 -11.54
N SER A 79 -14.79 4.27 -10.88
CA SER A 79 -14.73 4.21 -9.42
C SER A 79 -13.50 3.48 -8.92
N MET A 80 -12.67 4.17 -8.16
CA MET A 80 -11.48 3.61 -7.51
C MET A 80 -11.47 3.90 -6.03
N THR A 81 -11.11 2.91 -5.24
CA THR A 81 -10.96 3.03 -3.78
C THR A 81 -9.54 2.67 -3.40
N ALA A 82 -8.87 3.57 -2.71
CA ALA A 82 -7.51 3.34 -2.21
C ALA A 82 -7.53 2.46 -0.97
N VAL A 83 -6.63 1.48 -0.92
CA VAL A 83 -6.47 0.60 0.23
C VAL A 83 -5.00 0.48 0.62
N ASP A 84 -4.74 0.27 1.90
CA ASP A 84 -3.40 0.00 2.40
C ASP A 84 -3.07 -1.50 2.33
N SER A 85 -1.87 -1.86 2.75
CA SER A 85 -1.40 -3.25 2.72
C SER A 85 -2.20 -4.20 3.61
N LYS A 86 -2.94 -3.67 4.56
CA LYS A 86 -3.82 -4.44 5.45
C LYS A 86 -5.26 -4.50 4.97
N GLY A 87 -5.56 -3.90 3.81
CA GLY A 87 -6.91 -3.84 3.27
C GLY A 87 -7.79 -2.78 3.91
N ARG A 88 -7.21 -1.80 4.59
CA ARG A 88 -7.96 -0.67 5.14
C ARG A 88 -8.15 0.39 4.09
N ILE A 89 -9.35 0.97 4.02
CA ILE A 89 -9.69 2.01 3.04
C ILE A 89 -9.08 3.34 3.49
N LEU A 90 -8.40 4.03 2.56
CA LEU A 90 -7.88 5.37 2.78
C LEU A 90 -8.89 6.41 2.31
N ASN A 91 -9.01 7.50 3.06
CA ASN A 91 -9.77 8.66 2.65
C ASN A 91 -8.90 9.51 1.74
N SER A 92 -9.09 9.37 0.43
CA SER A 92 -8.33 10.16 -0.53
C SER A 92 -8.75 11.62 -0.52
N VAL A 93 -7.77 12.50 -0.71
CA VAL A 93 -8.03 13.91 -1.00
C VAL A 93 -8.44 14.00 -2.47
N SER A 94 -9.44 14.85 -2.76
CA SER A 94 -9.87 15.10 -4.13
C SER A 94 -8.69 15.51 -5.00
N GLY A 95 -8.54 14.86 -6.15
CA GLY A 95 -7.45 15.13 -7.09
C GLY A 95 -6.13 14.43 -6.78
N ALA A 96 -6.12 13.50 -5.83
CA ALA A 96 -4.92 12.70 -5.55
C ALA A 96 -4.50 11.90 -6.79
N SER A 97 -3.20 11.91 -7.09
CA SER A 97 -2.65 11.17 -8.22
C SER A 97 -2.63 9.68 -7.92
N VAL A 98 -3.15 8.87 -8.84
CA VAL A 98 -3.12 7.40 -8.75
C VAL A 98 -1.95 6.80 -9.54
N GLU A 99 -1.13 7.63 -10.15
CA GLU A 99 0.03 7.19 -10.91
C GLU A 99 1.01 6.41 -10.03
N GLY A 100 1.48 5.28 -10.55
CA GLY A 100 2.40 4.42 -9.81
C GLY A 100 1.75 3.56 -8.74
N ILE A 101 0.42 3.54 -8.65
CA ILE A 101 -0.31 2.69 -7.70
C ILE A 101 -0.95 1.54 -8.48
N PRO A 102 -0.67 0.28 -8.09
CA PRO A 102 -1.25 -0.88 -8.76
C PRO A 102 -2.78 -0.88 -8.69
N VAL A 103 -3.43 -1.27 -9.79
CA VAL A 103 -4.89 -1.34 -9.87
C VAL A 103 -5.35 -2.79 -9.87
N ILE A 104 -6.30 -3.11 -9.00
CA ILE A 104 -6.96 -4.42 -8.95
C ILE A 104 -8.43 -4.22 -9.31
N GLU A 105 -8.89 -4.85 -10.38
CA GLU A 105 -10.29 -4.82 -10.74
C GLU A 105 -11.09 -5.75 -9.84
N VAL A 106 -12.15 -5.26 -9.23
CA VAL A 106 -13.02 -6.01 -8.33
C VAL A 106 -14.49 -5.70 -8.65
N LYS A 107 -15.40 -6.57 -8.23
CA LYS A 107 -16.83 -6.35 -8.43
C LYS A 107 -17.40 -5.41 -7.38
N ASP A 108 -16.99 -5.58 -6.13
CA ASP A 108 -17.45 -4.81 -4.99
C ASP A 108 -16.31 -4.64 -3.98
N VAL A 109 -16.15 -3.44 -3.44
CA VAL A 109 -15.03 -3.12 -2.54
C VAL A 109 -15.14 -3.91 -1.23
N GLU A 110 -16.28 -3.87 -0.57
CA GLU A 110 -16.43 -4.46 0.75
C GLU A 110 -16.24 -5.97 0.74
N THR A 111 -16.88 -6.67 -0.20
CA THR A 111 -16.74 -8.12 -0.34
C THR A 111 -15.32 -8.50 -0.77
N SER A 112 -14.67 -7.69 -1.61
CA SER A 112 -13.29 -7.96 -2.05
C SER A 112 -12.30 -7.88 -0.90
N LEU A 113 -12.48 -6.97 0.05
CA LEU A 113 -11.58 -6.83 1.19
C LEU A 113 -11.60 -8.04 2.13
N SER A 114 -12.66 -8.82 2.13
CA SER A 114 -12.72 -10.09 2.85
C SER A 114 -12.29 -11.29 1.99
N ASN A 115 -12.10 -11.08 0.69
CA ASN A 115 -11.71 -12.12 -0.24
C ASN A 115 -10.23 -12.49 -0.08
N ARG A 116 -9.94 -13.78 -0.01
CA ARG A 116 -8.59 -14.29 0.21
C ARG A 116 -7.64 -13.97 -0.92
N SER A 117 -8.12 -13.94 -2.18
CA SER A 117 -7.28 -13.59 -3.33
C SER A 117 -6.81 -12.14 -3.26
N ILE A 118 -7.66 -11.21 -2.83
CA ILE A 118 -7.29 -9.80 -2.67
C ILE A 118 -6.28 -9.64 -1.53
N LYS A 119 -6.48 -10.34 -0.42
CA LYS A 119 -5.53 -10.33 0.69
C LYS A 119 -4.14 -10.84 0.27
N GLU A 120 -4.11 -11.92 -0.54
CA GLU A 120 -2.85 -12.44 -1.10
C GLU A 120 -2.19 -11.44 -2.03
N ALA A 121 -2.96 -10.81 -2.91
CA ALA A 121 -2.44 -9.77 -3.80
C ALA A 121 -1.82 -8.61 -3.01
N LEU A 122 -2.49 -8.13 -1.97
CA LEU A 122 -1.98 -7.05 -1.12
C LEU A 122 -0.69 -7.45 -0.39
N LYS A 123 -0.58 -8.69 0.08
CA LYS A 123 0.66 -9.20 0.67
C LYS A 123 1.82 -9.18 -0.33
N ILE A 124 1.58 -9.64 -1.54
CA ILE A 124 2.60 -9.62 -2.60
C ILE A 124 3.02 -8.18 -2.87
N LEU A 125 2.08 -7.29 -3.14
CA LEU A 125 2.36 -5.90 -3.47
C LEU A 125 3.14 -5.19 -2.36
N SER A 126 2.75 -5.39 -1.11
CA SER A 126 3.41 -4.75 0.04
C SER A 126 4.84 -5.25 0.26
N SER A 127 5.18 -6.46 -0.23
CA SER A 127 6.51 -7.04 -0.11
C SER A 127 7.47 -6.58 -1.21
N LEU A 128 6.95 -6.01 -2.30
CA LEU A 128 7.78 -5.61 -3.44
C LEU A 128 8.52 -4.30 -3.17
N PRO A 129 9.75 -4.16 -3.71
CA PRO A 129 10.44 -2.87 -3.69
C PRO A 129 9.61 -1.79 -4.39
N GLU A 130 9.74 -0.56 -3.95
CA GLU A 130 8.99 0.57 -4.51
C GLU A 130 9.18 0.70 -6.02
N SER A 131 10.40 0.53 -6.51
CA SER A 131 10.71 0.61 -7.94
C SER A 131 9.93 -0.41 -8.76
N MET A 132 9.81 -1.65 -8.26
CA MET A 132 9.04 -2.69 -8.93
C MET A 132 7.54 -2.41 -8.83
N ARG A 133 7.07 -2.05 -7.65
CA ARG A 133 5.66 -1.74 -7.41
C ARG A 133 5.17 -0.58 -8.29
N ASN A 134 5.98 0.46 -8.45
CA ASN A 134 5.63 1.62 -9.27
C ASN A 134 5.50 1.29 -10.77
N SER A 135 6.09 0.19 -11.22
CA SER A 135 5.98 -0.25 -12.61
C SER A 135 4.74 -1.11 -12.88
N ILE A 136 4.07 -1.57 -11.84
CA ILE A 136 2.88 -2.43 -11.97
C ILE A 136 1.68 -1.57 -12.35
N THR A 137 1.05 -1.92 -13.47
CA THR A 137 -0.13 -1.22 -13.98
C THR A 137 -1.43 -1.96 -13.71
N LYS A 138 -1.38 -3.29 -13.59
CA LYS A 138 -2.56 -4.10 -13.34
C LYS A 138 -2.21 -5.32 -12.49
N VAL A 139 -3.14 -5.70 -11.61
CA VAL A 139 -3.05 -6.92 -10.81
C VAL A 139 -4.30 -7.76 -11.06
N THR A 140 -4.10 -9.03 -11.35
CA THR A 140 -5.17 -10.01 -11.48
C THR A 140 -5.13 -10.95 -10.31
N ALA A 141 -6.26 -11.07 -9.61
CA ALA A 141 -6.40 -11.87 -8.39
C ALA A 141 -7.71 -12.66 -8.42
N GLU A 142 -7.89 -13.47 -9.45
CA GLU A 142 -9.10 -14.29 -9.61
C GLU A 142 -9.20 -15.38 -8.56
N THR A 143 -8.08 -16.02 -8.26
CA THR A 143 -7.98 -17.01 -7.18
C THR A 143 -6.78 -16.66 -6.30
N GLN A 144 -6.77 -17.23 -5.08
CA GLN A 144 -5.66 -17.02 -4.13
C GLN A 144 -4.32 -17.58 -4.62
N ASP A 145 -4.34 -18.50 -5.57
CA ASP A 145 -3.15 -19.18 -6.10
C ASP A 145 -2.76 -18.70 -7.49
N SER A 146 -3.44 -17.69 -8.02
CA SER A 146 -3.26 -17.22 -9.41
C SER A 146 -2.96 -15.73 -9.52
N ILE A 147 -2.29 -15.16 -8.54
CA ILE A 147 -1.99 -13.74 -8.54
C ILE A 147 -0.96 -13.40 -9.62
N THR A 148 -1.31 -12.47 -10.49
CA THR A 148 -0.42 -11.97 -11.55
C THR A 148 -0.31 -10.46 -11.50
N THR A 149 0.84 -9.94 -11.93
CA THR A 149 1.07 -8.50 -12.08
C THR A 149 1.51 -8.20 -13.50
N GLU A 150 0.92 -7.18 -14.11
CA GLU A 150 1.33 -6.66 -15.40
C GLU A 150 2.20 -5.43 -15.20
N ILE A 151 3.32 -5.38 -15.89
CA ILE A 151 4.30 -4.31 -15.79
C ILE A 151 4.23 -3.45 -17.06
N ASN A 152 4.25 -2.14 -16.88
CA ASN A 152 4.28 -1.15 -17.95
C ASN A 152 3.20 -1.39 -19.03
N GLY A 153 1.96 -1.58 -18.60
CA GLY A 153 0.83 -1.75 -19.52
C GLY A 153 0.77 -3.10 -20.22
N GLY A 154 1.46 -4.11 -19.70
CA GLY A 154 1.46 -5.46 -20.24
C GLY A 154 2.70 -5.85 -21.03
N ASP A 155 3.74 -5.00 -21.03
CA ASP A 155 5.04 -5.35 -21.62
C ASP A 155 5.58 -6.66 -21.03
N ARG A 156 5.36 -6.85 -19.74
CA ARG A 156 5.67 -8.11 -19.05
C ARG A 156 4.59 -8.46 -18.07
N VAL A 157 4.39 -9.76 -17.89
CA VAL A 157 3.45 -10.31 -16.92
C VAL A 157 4.23 -11.25 -16.01
N ILE A 158 4.09 -11.04 -14.71
CA ILE A 158 4.70 -11.91 -13.70
C ILE A 158 3.59 -12.70 -13.02
N VAL A 159 3.69 -14.01 -13.06
CA VAL A 159 2.78 -14.92 -12.36
C VAL A 159 3.42 -15.33 -11.04
N TRP A 160 2.88 -14.81 -9.96
CA TRP A 160 3.38 -15.06 -8.60
C TRP A 160 2.80 -16.34 -7.99
N GLY A 161 1.56 -16.68 -8.37
CA GLY A 161 0.79 -17.71 -7.69
C GLY A 161 0.19 -17.15 -6.41
N ASP A 162 0.70 -17.57 -5.26
CA ASP A 162 0.31 -17.04 -3.95
C ASP A 162 1.46 -16.26 -3.30
N SER A 163 1.27 -15.86 -2.04
CA SER A 163 2.27 -15.10 -1.28
C SER A 163 3.33 -15.97 -0.61
N SER A 164 3.33 -17.29 -0.84
CA SER A 164 4.34 -18.16 -0.27
C SER A 164 5.69 -17.98 -0.97
N GLY A 165 6.78 -18.15 -0.24
CA GLY A 165 8.13 -18.08 -0.79
C GLY A 165 8.47 -16.77 -1.50
N LEU A 166 7.88 -15.65 -1.08
CA LEU A 166 8.04 -14.35 -1.76
C LEU A 166 9.49 -13.89 -1.84
N LYS A 167 10.28 -14.13 -0.82
CA LYS A 167 11.69 -13.74 -0.84
C LYS A 167 12.43 -14.38 -2.02
N LEU A 168 12.23 -15.68 -2.22
CA LEU A 168 12.83 -16.40 -3.35
C LEU A 168 12.20 -15.99 -4.66
N LYS A 169 10.87 -15.88 -4.73
CA LYS A 169 10.16 -15.46 -5.94
C LYS A 169 10.65 -14.08 -6.42
N LYS A 170 10.79 -13.12 -5.51
CA LYS A 170 11.31 -11.79 -5.85
C LYS A 170 12.74 -11.84 -6.38
N ALA A 171 13.59 -12.62 -5.75
CA ALA A 171 14.98 -12.78 -6.18
C ALA A 171 15.06 -13.40 -7.59
N VAL A 172 14.23 -14.40 -7.86
CA VAL A 172 14.17 -15.05 -9.18
C VAL A 172 13.65 -14.08 -10.24
N VAL A 173 12.59 -13.34 -9.97
CA VAL A 173 12.06 -12.32 -10.89
C VAL A 173 13.12 -11.28 -11.21
N ASP A 174 13.77 -10.74 -10.19
CA ASP A 174 14.79 -9.70 -10.33
C ASP A 174 15.94 -10.20 -11.23
N LYS A 175 16.43 -11.40 -10.99
CA LYS A 175 17.49 -12.02 -11.77
C LYS A 175 17.09 -12.23 -13.23
N ILE A 176 15.86 -12.69 -13.48
CA ILE A 176 15.38 -12.97 -14.84
C ILE A 176 15.18 -11.67 -15.62
N ILE A 177 14.50 -10.68 -15.03
CA ILE A 177 14.18 -9.42 -15.71
C ILE A 177 15.42 -8.62 -16.04
N ASN A 178 16.43 -8.68 -15.18
CA ASN A 178 17.66 -7.90 -15.34
C ASN A 178 18.72 -8.62 -16.20
N ASP A 179 18.44 -9.81 -16.70
CA ASP A 179 19.34 -10.54 -17.59
C ASP A 179 18.75 -10.59 -19.00
N PRO A 180 19.24 -9.74 -19.95
CA PRO A 180 18.75 -9.71 -21.33
C PRO A 180 18.89 -11.05 -22.05
N ASN A 181 19.87 -11.86 -21.68
CA ASN A 181 20.09 -13.18 -22.29
C ASN A 181 19.04 -14.19 -21.86
N VAL A 182 18.40 -13.99 -20.72
CA VAL A 182 17.37 -14.86 -20.19
C VAL A 182 15.99 -14.39 -20.61
N ILE A 183 15.67 -13.11 -20.34
CA ILE A 183 14.33 -12.58 -20.63
C ILE A 183 14.12 -12.33 -22.13
N GLY A 184 15.13 -11.79 -22.82
CA GLY A 184 15.02 -11.48 -24.25
C GLY A 184 13.76 -10.69 -24.58
N ASP A 185 13.02 -11.17 -25.58
CA ASP A 185 11.74 -10.61 -26.01
C ASP A 185 10.53 -11.29 -25.38
N LYS A 186 10.74 -12.10 -24.35
CA LYS A 186 9.67 -12.85 -23.70
C LYS A 186 8.84 -11.95 -22.78
N HIS A 187 7.56 -12.25 -22.69
CA HIS A 187 6.60 -11.41 -21.96
C HIS A 187 6.15 -11.99 -20.62
N ASN A 188 6.18 -13.30 -20.48
CA ASN A 188 5.61 -13.98 -19.32
C ASN A 188 6.68 -14.62 -18.46
N VAL A 189 6.69 -14.30 -17.17
CA VAL A 189 7.62 -14.86 -16.18
C VAL A 189 6.78 -15.49 -15.07
N ASP A 190 6.74 -16.81 -15.03
CA ASP A 190 6.00 -17.56 -14.00
C ASP A 190 6.96 -18.05 -12.92
N VAL A 191 6.82 -17.51 -11.72
CA VAL A 191 7.61 -17.88 -10.55
C VAL A 191 6.76 -18.53 -9.45
N SER A 192 5.55 -19.01 -9.80
CA SER A 192 4.69 -19.68 -8.82
C SER A 192 5.36 -20.90 -8.19
N ALA A 193 6.22 -21.59 -8.98
CA ALA A 193 7.15 -22.58 -8.46
C ALA A 193 8.59 -22.02 -8.66
N PRO A 194 9.14 -21.29 -7.69
CA PRO A 194 10.34 -20.47 -7.92
C PRO A 194 11.61 -21.27 -8.24
N LEU A 195 11.66 -22.55 -7.91
CA LEU A 195 12.77 -23.41 -8.29
C LEU A 195 12.69 -23.91 -9.74
N ARG A 196 11.56 -23.70 -10.41
CA ARG A 196 11.32 -24.07 -11.79
C ARG A 196 10.60 -22.94 -12.53
N PRO A 197 11.21 -21.77 -12.66
CA PRO A 197 10.56 -20.64 -13.32
C PRO A 197 10.31 -20.95 -14.80
N ILE A 198 9.18 -20.49 -15.31
CA ILE A 198 8.79 -20.66 -16.71
C ILE A 198 8.79 -19.28 -17.37
N ILE A 199 9.53 -19.15 -18.46
CA ILE A 199 9.67 -17.89 -19.19
C ILE A 199 9.17 -18.12 -20.61
N LYS A 200 8.15 -17.34 -21.02
CA LYS A 200 7.53 -17.45 -22.36
C LYS A 200 7.51 -16.12 -23.09
#